data_824f701f68e52919f9e1dc69e82ce6df
#
_entry.id   824f701f68e52919f9e1dc69e82ce6df
#
_cell.length_a   1.000
_cell.length_b   1.000
_cell.length_c   1.000
_cell.angle_alpha   90.00
_cell.angle_beta   90.00
_cell.angle_gamma   90.00
#
_symmetry.space_group_name_H-M   'P 1'
#
loop_
_entity.id
_entity.type
_entity.pdbx_description
1 polymer ?
#
loop_
_entity_poly.entity_id
_entity_poly.type
_entity_poly.pdbx_seq_one_letter_code
_entity_poly.pdbx_strand_id
1 'polypeptide(L)'
;MTDSIRIAAWNVNSLKVRLPHVLRWLQDQEKKQQAIDAVCLQELKLTDDKYPHQELEAAGYLSLAAGQKTYNGVAIIVRKAALAPIATDVSTTFLKPVRNMPNFEDEQQRILAATIPFAGTQPIRLVSAYFPNGQSPDSEKFAYKLNWLTSLQNWLAIELKQNPRLALLGDFNIAPADEDVHDPKAWEGQNLVSPSERNAFTVLLNLGLSDSFRLFEQAPKTYSWWDYRMMGFRRNAGLRIDHILLSEALKEKCAASVVDK
;
A
#
# COMPACT_ATOMS: atom_id res chain seq x y z
N MET A 1 -15.44 23.05 3.30
CA MET A 1 -14.83 21.73 3.62
C MET A 1 -14.03 21.34 2.40
N THR A 2 -12.74 21.13 2.53
CA THR A 2 -11.89 20.71 1.41
C THR A 2 -12.25 19.28 1.03
N ASP A 3 -12.78 19.10 -0.18
CA ASP A 3 -13.20 17.80 -0.74
C ASP A 3 -12.01 16.90 -1.10
N SER A 4 -11.00 16.82 -0.23
CA SER A 4 -9.82 15.99 -0.44
C SER A 4 -9.98 14.63 0.25
N ILE A 5 -9.70 13.55 -0.49
CA ILE A 5 -9.63 12.19 0.03
C ILE A 5 -8.20 11.89 0.49
N ARG A 6 -8.04 11.47 1.75
CA ARG A 6 -6.75 11.06 2.31
C ARG A 6 -6.64 9.54 2.34
N ILE A 7 -5.63 9.02 1.66
CA ILE A 7 -5.34 7.59 1.61
C ILE A 7 -3.96 7.31 2.19
N ALA A 8 -3.79 6.17 2.84
CA ALA A 8 -2.53 5.76 3.45
C ALA A 8 -2.20 4.29 3.16
N ALA A 9 -0.92 3.94 3.20
CA ALA A 9 -0.43 2.57 3.22
C ALA A 9 0.38 2.33 4.49
N TRP A 10 0.24 1.15 5.11
CA TRP A 10 0.99 0.80 6.31
C TRP A 10 1.20 -0.72 6.41
N ASN A 11 2.45 -1.15 6.29
CA ASN A 11 2.84 -2.50 6.70
C ASN A 11 2.83 -2.57 8.24
N VAL A 12 1.85 -3.28 8.80
CA VAL A 12 1.65 -3.35 10.27
C VAL A 12 2.43 -4.46 10.95
N ASN A 13 3.09 -5.33 10.20
CA ASN A 13 3.86 -6.45 10.74
C ASN A 13 3.12 -7.16 11.90
N SER A 14 1.95 -7.74 11.59
CA SER A 14 0.96 -8.34 12.48
C SER A 14 -0.10 -7.36 13.01
N LEU A 15 -1.29 -7.40 12.39
CA LEU A 15 -2.42 -6.58 12.81
C LEU A 15 -2.89 -6.91 14.24
N LYS A 16 -2.84 -8.19 14.65
CA LYS A 16 -3.19 -8.58 16.03
C LYS A 16 -2.40 -7.78 17.07
N VAL A 17 -1.12 -7.53 16.80
CA VAL A 17 -0.24 -6.77 17.70
C VAL A 17 -0.43 -5.27 17.55
N ARG A 18 -0.68 -4.80 16.33
CA ARG A 18 -0.69 -3.38 15.99
C ARG A 18 -2.07 -2.73 15.93
N LEU A 19 -3.16 -3.49 16.07
CA LEU A 19 -4.52 -2.93 16.04
C LEU A 19 -4.70 -1.73 16.98
N PRO A 20 -4.26 -1.77 18.26
CA PRO A 20 -4.39 -0.61 19.14
C PRO A 20 -3.62 0.63 18.62
N HIS A 21 -2.49 0.43 17.94
CA HIS A 21 -1.71 1.53 17.35
C HIS A 21 -2.42 2.10 16.12
N VAL A 22 -2.97 1.23 15.26
CA VAL A 22 -3.75 1.65 14.08
C VAL A 22 -4.95 2.48 14.52
N LEU A 23 -5.75 1.99 15.47
CA LEU A 23 -6.93 2.70 15.98
C LEU A 23 -6.57 4.04 16.61
N ARG A 24 -5.50 4.07 17.42
CA ARG A 24 -5.01 5.32 18.03
C ARG A 24 -4.57 6.33 16.98
N TRP A 25 -3.78 5.88 16.00
CA TRP A 25 -3.31 6.74 14.91
C TRP A 25 -4.47 7.34 14.13
N LEU A 26 -5.48 6.55 13.77
CA LEU A 26 -6.69 7.03 13.09
C LEU A 26 -7.42 8.11 13.90
N GLN A 27 -7.60 7.88 15.21
CA GLN A 27 -8.20 8.86 16.12
C GLN A 27 -7.37 10.15 16.21
N ASP A 28 -6.05 10.04 16.28
CA ASP A 28 -5.17 11.21 16.41
C ASP A 28 -5.15 12.03 15.11
N GLN A 29 -5.23 11.38 13.94
CA GLN A 29 -5.40 12.09 12.67
C GLN A 29 -6.76 12.81 12.59
N GLU A 30 -7.82 12.19 13.09
CA GLU A 30 -9.15 12.82 13.15
C GLU A 30 -9.16 14.04 14.08
N LYS A 31 -8.56 13.97 15.27
CA LYS A 31 -8.40 15.10 16.20
C LYS A 31 -7.62 16.26 15.57
N LYS A 32 -6.64 15.98 14.72
CA LYS A 32 -5.88 16.97 13.96
C LYS A 32 -6.65 17.53 12.75
N GLN A 33 -7.90 17.15 12.52
CA GLN A 33 -8.70 17.46 11.33
C GLN A 33 -8.05 16.95 10.03
N GLN A 34 -7.31 15.88 10.13
CA GLN A 34 -6.60 15.21 9.04
C GLN A 34 -7.08 13.75 8.92
N ALA A 35 -8.37 13.50 9.17
CA ALA A 35 -8.94 12.16 9.14
C ALA A 35 -8.54 11.41 7.86
N ILE A 36 -8.14 10.15 8.05
CA ILE A 36 -7.75 9.27 6.94
C ILE A 36 -9.00 8.57 6.42
N ASP A 37 -9.26 8.70 5.12
CA ASP A 37 -10.48 8.17 4.50
C ASP A 37 -10.34 6.73 4.07
N ALA A 38 -9.11 6.29 3.68
CA ALA A 38 -8.83 4.88 3.46
C ALA A 38 -7.39 4.51 3.84
N VAL A 39 -7.20 3.30 4.35
CA VAL A 39 -5.88 2.73 4.64
C VAL A 39 -5.77 1.35 4.00
N CYS A 40 -4.67 1.13 3.30
CA CYS A 40 -4.24 -0.18 2.82
C CYS A 40 -3.22 -0.75 3.79
N LEU A 41 -3.55 -1.89 4.40
CA LEU A 41 -2.68 -2.57 5.37
C LEU A 41 -1.99 -3.77 4.73
N GLN A 42 -0.74 -4.02 5.12
CA GLN A 42 0.05 -5.17 4.71
C GLN A 42 0.56 -5.93 5.93
N GLU A 43 0.92 -7.19 5.74
CA GLU A 43 1.38 -8.12 6.77
C GLU A 43 0.40 -8.29 7.94
N LEU A 44 -0.86 -8.59 7.63
CA LEU A 44 -1.90 -8.83 8.66
C LEU A 44 -1.54 -9.99 9.58
N LYS A 45 -0.94 -11.06 9.02
CA LYS A 45 -0.50 -12.31 9.72
C LYS A 45 -1.62 -12.98 10.50
N LEU A 46 -2.85 -12.89 10.00
CA LEU A 46 -4.05 -13.52 10.56
C LEU A 46 -5.01 -13.94 9.44
N THR A 47 -5.83 -14.92 9.71
CA THR A 47 -6.87 -15.41 8.80
C THR A 47 -8.09 -14.51 8.80
N ASP A 48 -8.94 -14.60 7.77
CA ASP A 48 -10.13 -13.76 7.62
C ASP A 48 -11.09 -13.89 8.82
N ASP A 49 -11.24 -15.09 9.40
CA ASP A 49 -12.08 -15.35 10.57
C ASP A 49 -11.59 -14.65 11.86
N LYS A 50 -10.33 -14.23 11.89
CA LYS A 50 -9.71 -13.52 13.03
C LYS A 50 -9.48 -12.03 12.75
N TYR A 51 -9.92 -11.56 11.58
CA TYR A 51 -9.77 -10.16 11.24
C TYR A 51 -10.72 -9.30 12.09
N PRO A 52 -10.25 -8.17 12.68
CA PRO A 52 -11.00 -7.38 13.67
C PRO A 52 -12.03 -6.43 13.02
N HIS A 53 -12.98 -6.99 12.26
CA HIS A 53 -14.01 -6.19 11.57
C HIS A 53 -14.83 -5.36 12.56
N GLN A 54 -15.22 -5.94 13.72
CA GLN A 54 -16.08 -5.29 14.71
C GLN A 54 -15.37 -4.10 15.37
N GLU A 55 -14.11 -4.26 15.74
CA GLU A 55 -13.32 -3.19 16.36
C GLU A 55 -13.09 -2.01 15.39
N LEU A 56 -12.83 -2.29 14.11
CA LEU A 56 -12.71 -1.27 13.07
C LEU A 56 -14.06 -0.60 12.81
N GLU A 57 -15.14 -1.37 12.79
CA GLU A 57 -16.48 -0.83 12.59
C GLU A 57 -16.91 0.08 13.76
N ALA A 58 -16.63 -0.31 14.99
CA ALA A 58 -16.85 0.51 16.18
C ALA A 58 -16.04 1.82 16.15
N ALA A 59 -14.88 1.80 15.50
CA ALA A 59 -14.05 3.00 15.25
C ALA A 59 -14.52 3.84 14.04
N GLY A 60 -15.63 3.48 13.39
CA GLY A 60 -16.19 4.23 12.26
C GLY A 60 -15.65 3.83 10.88
N TYR A 61 -15.06 2.65 10.75
CA TYR A 61 -14.48 2.16 9.49
C TYR A 61 -15.14 0.86 9.03
N LEU A 62 -15.39 0.75 7.73
CA LEU A 62 -15.68 -0.53 7.08
C LEU A 62 -14.36 -1.14 6.59
N SER A 63 -14.30 -2.47 6.47
CA SER A 63 -13.07 -3.15 6.09
C SER A 63 -13.31 -4.37 5.22
N LEU A 64 -12.40 -4.62 4.29
CA LEU A 64 -12.27 -5.83 3.50
C LEU A 64 -10.86 -6.37 3.68
N ALA A 65 -10.72 -7.67 3.91
CA ALA A 65 -9.43 -8.31 4.14
C ALA A 65 -9.24 -9.55 3.26
N ALA A 66 -8.00 -9.84 2.94
CA ALA A 66 -7.53 -11.11 2.39
C ALA A 66 -6.44 -11.61 3.33
N GLY A 67 -6.85 -12.40 4.33
CA GLY A 67 -6.01 -12.85 5.42
C GLY A 67 -5.22 -14.11 5.10
N GLN A 68 -4.08 -14.27 5.75
CA GLN A 68 -3.27 -15.49 5.71
C GLN A 68 -2.62 -15.71 7.07
N LYS A 69 -2.64 -16.95 7.54
CA LYS A 69 -2.03 -17.32 8.82
C LYS A 69 -0.51 -17.14 8.76
N THR A 70 0.07 -16.59 9.82
CA THR A 70 1.52 -16.47 10.06
C THR A 70 2.23 -15.44 9.19
N TYR A 71 1.95 -15.37 7.89
CA TYR A 71 2.60 -14.48 6.93
C TYR A 71 1.59 -13.72 6.09
N ASN A 72 2.05 -12.68 5.37
CA ASN A 72 1.26 -11.96 4.38
C ASN A 72 -0.07 -11.41 4.93
N GLY A 73 -1.07 -11.35 4.07
CA GLY A 73 -2.38 -10.77 4.34
C GLY A 73 -2.43 -9.28 4.11
N VAL A 74 -3.44 -8.84 3.39
CA VAL A 74 -3.67 -7.42 3.03
C VAL A 74 -5.11 -7.03 3.33
N ALA A 75 -5.33 -5.75 3.66
CA ALA A 75 -6.67 -5.22 3.88
C ALA A 75 -6.81 -3.81 3.31
N ILE A 76 -8.05 -3.44 3.05
CA ILE A 76 -8.48 -2.07 2.79
C ILE A 76 -9.50 -1.71 3.87
N ILE A 77 -9.25 -0.65 4.62
CA ILE A 77 -10.21 -0.07 5.58
C ILE A 77 -10.61 1.31 5.10
N VAL A 78 -11.90 1.65 5.22
CA VAL A 78 -12.47 2.89 4.68
C VAL A 78 -13.35 3.54 5.74
N ARG A 79 -13.16 4.84 5.96
CA ARG A 79 -13.93 5.65 6.92
C ARG A 79 -15.37 5.81 6.45
N LYS A 80 -16.34 5.42 7.27
CA LYS A 80 -17.77 5.50 6.93
C LYS A 80 -18.21 6.91 6.54
N ALA A 81 -17.72 7.93 7.25
CA ALA A 81 -18.06 9.32 7.00
C ALA A 81 -17.51 9.88 5.67
N ALA A 82 -16.59 9.19 5.01
CA ALA A 82 -16.04 9.57 3.70
C ALA A 82 -16.81 8.94 2.53
N LEU A 83 -17.73 8.03 2.79
CA LEU A 83 -18.42 7.26 1.78
C LEU A 83 -19.61 8.01 1.18
N ALA A 84 -19.89 7.75 -0.10
CA ALA A 84 -21.13 8.18 -0.73
C ALA A 84 -22.35 7.56 -0.02
N PRO A 85 -23.51 8.23 0.00
CA PRO A 85 -24.70 7.76 0.73
C PRO A 85 -25.19 6.37 0.35
N ILE A 86 -24.86 5.88 -0.86
CA ILE A 86 -25.20 4.53 -1.33
C ILE A 86 -24.32 3.43 -0.69
N ALA A 87 -23.16 3.78 -0.17
CA ALA A 87 -22.21 2.83 0.41
C ALA A 87 -22.48 2.66 1.91
N THR A 88 -23.43 1.80 2.25
CA THR A 88 -23.93 1.61 3.63
C THR A 88 -23.36 0.38 4.32
N ASP A 89 -22.82 -0.57 3.56
CA ASP A 89 -22.28 -1.83 4.06
C ASP A 89 -21.03 -2.27 3.25
N VAL A 90 -20.46 -3.43 3.58
CA VAL A 90 -19.27 -3.96 2.94
C VAL A 90 -19.47 -4.18 1.43
N SER A 91 -20.63 -4.69 1.01
CA SER A 91 -20.90 -5.04 -0.39
C SER A 91 -21.08 -3.80 -1.28
N THR A 92 -21.66 -2.75 -0.74
CA THR A 92 -21.88 -1.47 -1.43
C THR A 92 -20.67 -0.53 -1.33
N THR A 93 -19.73 -0.79 -0.41
CA THR A 93 -18.50 -0.02 -0.23
C THR A 93 -17.34 -0.56 -1.06
N PHE A 94 -17.14 -1.89 -1.06
CA PHE A 94 -16.01 -2.52 -1.75
C PHE A 94 -16.46 -3.15 -3.06
N LEU A 95 -16.64 -2.30 -4.08
CA LEU A 95 -17.17 -2.73 -5.38
C LEU A 95 -16.10 -3.48 -6.19
N LYS A 96 -16.52 -4.51 -6.94
CA LYS A 96 -15.66 -5.33 -7.80
C LYS A 96 -14.37 -5.79 -7.08
N PRO A 97 -14.48 -6.45 -5.92
CA PRO A 97 -13.31 -6.88 -5.17
C PRO A 97 -12.51 -7.93 -5.95
N VAL A 98 -11.19 -7.81 -5.91
CA VAL A 98 -10.25 -8.80 -6.47
C VAL A 98 -9.29 -9.19 -5.36
N ARG A 99 -9.21 -10.50 -5.09
CA ARG A 99 -8.23 -11.11 -4.17
C ARG A 99 -7.19 -11.83 -5.01
N ASN A 100 -5.94 -11.43 -4.87
CA ASN A 100 -4.83 -11.84 -5.72
C ASN A 100 -5.01 -11.50 -7.21
N MET A 101 -3.99 -11.70 -7.99
CA MET A 101 -4.00 -11.44 -9.44
C MET A 101 -4.63 -12.64 -10.17
N PRO A 102 -5.65 -12.43 -11.03
CA PRO A 102 -6.31 -13.54 -11.73
C PRO A 102 -5.40 -14.32 -12.69
N ASN A 103 -4.30 -13.71 -13.13
CA ASN A 103 -3.32 -14.27 -14.05
C ASN A 103 -2.09 -14.88 -13.36
N PHE A 104 -2.14 -15.02 -12.03
CA PHE A 104 -1.05 -15.58 -11.24
C PHE A 104 -1.61 -16.49 -10.14
N GLU A 105 -1.48 -17.78 -10.34
CA GLU A 105 -1.93 -18.76 -9.35
C GLU A 105 -1.00 -18.74 -8.14
N ASP A 106 -1.50 -18.24 -7.01
CA ASP A 106 -0.73 -18.04 -5.79
C ASP A 106 -1.62 -18.22 -4.56
N GLU A 107 -1.17 -19.04 -3.62
CA GLU A 107 -1.81 -19.21 -2.33
C GLU A 107 -1.57 -18.02 -1.37
N GLN A 108 -0.56 -17.21 -1.65
CA GLN A 108 -0.16 -16.10 -0.78
C GLN A 108 -1.06 -14.89 -0.99
N GLN A 109 -1.68 -14.43 0.09
CA GLN A 109 -2.59 -13.27 0.07
C GLN A 109 -1.78 -11.96 0.07
N ARG A 110 -1.48 -11.43 -1.13
CA ARG A 110 -0.62 -10.27 -1.35
C ARG A 110 -1.30 -9.09 -2.04
N ILE A 111 -2.42 -9.33 -2.71
CA ILE A 111 -3.20 -8.31 -3.42
C ILE A 111 -4.64 -8.33 -2.92
N LEU A 112 -5.15 -7.13 -2.67
CA LEU A 112 -6.57 -6.87 -2.49
C LEU A 112 -6.92 -5.58 -3.20
N ALA A 113 -7.85 -5.63 -4.13
CA ALA A 113 -8.32 -4.45 -4.83
C ALA A 113 -9.83 -4.29 -4.67
N ALA A 114 -10.30 -3.05 -4.55
CA ALA A 114 -11.71 -2.70 -4.58
C ALA A 114 -11.91 -1.28 -5.09
N THR A 115 -13.06 -1.02 -5.70
CA THR A 115 -13.45 0.33 -6.11
C THR A 115 -14.32 0.94 -5.02
N ILE A 116 -13.92 2.09 -4.50
CA ILE A 116 -14.54 2.74 -3.34
C ILE A 116 -15.32 3.98 -3.80
N PRO A 117 -16.64 4.06 -3.54
CA PRO A 117 -17.47 5.21 -3.83
C PRO A 117 -17.35 6.27 -2.73
N PHE A 118 -16.35 7.13 -2.80
CA PHE A 118 -16.23 8.27 -1.89
C PHE A 118 -17.26 9.36 -2.19
N ALA A 119 -17.70 10.08 -1.15
CA ALA A 119 -18.58 11.22 -1.29
C ALA A 119 -17.92 12.38 -2.05
N GLY A 120 -18.69 13.09 -2.87
CA GLY A 120 -18.22 14.30 -3.56
C GLY A 120 -17.22 14.06 -4.71
N THR A 121 -16.91 12.81 -5.05
CA THR A 121 -15.98 12.48 -6.14
C THR A 121 -16.40 11.21 -6.90
N GLN A 122 -15.80 10.98 -8.05
CA GLN A 122 -15.93 9.69 -8.73
C GLN A 122 -15.24 8.59 -7.93
N PRO A 123 -15.71 7.33 -8.01
CA PRO A 123 -15.09 6.20 -7.32
C PRO A 123 -13.60 6.05 -7.62
N ILE A 124 -12.86 5.57 -6.63
CA ILE A 124 -11.42 5.33 -6.73
C ILE A 124 -11.14 3.83 -6.60
N ARG A 125 -10.38 3.26 -7.52
CA ARG A 125 -9.86 1.90 -7.44
C ARG A 125 -8.65 1.89 -6.52
N LEU A 126 -8.76 1.28 -5.34
CA LEU A 126 -7.64 1.06 -4.42
C LEU A 126 -7.10 -0.35 -4.62
N VAL A 127 -5.79 -0.47 -4.74
CA VAL A 127 -5.07 -1.74 -4.82
C VAL A 127 -4.07 -1.78 -3.66
N SER A 128 -4.40 -2.53 -2.61
CA SER A 128 -3.49 -2.83 -1.50
C SER A 128 -2.56 -3.96 -1.91
N ALA A 129 -1.25 -3.73 -1.88
CA ALA A 129 -0.26 -4.68 -2.35
C ALA A 129 0.86 -4.89 -1.33
N TYR A 130 1.22 -6.15 -1.09
CA TYR A 130 2.39 -6.57 -0.35
C TYR A 130 3.33 -7.35 -1.26
N PHE A 131 4.32 -6.67 -1.82
CA PHE A 131 5.27 -7.26 -2.75
C PHE A 131 6.14 -8.29 -2.04
N PRO A 132 6.49 -9.40 -2.68
CA PRO A 132 7.42 -10.36 -2.10
C PRO A 132 8.75 -9.70 -1.72
N ASN A 133 9.31 -10.07 -0.57
CA ASN A 133 10.61 -9.52 -0.14
C ASN A 133 11.75 -9.97 -1.06
N GLY A 134 11.79 -11.25 -1.47
CA GLY A 134 12.83 -11.78 -2.36
C GLY A 134 14.06 -12.36 -1.66
N GLN A 135 14.30 -12.06 -0.40
CA GLN A 135 15.39 -12.57 0.45
C GLN A 135 16.80 -12.21 -0.05
N SER A 136 17.23 -12.70 -1.22
CA SER A 136 18.52 -12.36 -1.86
C SER A 136 18.43 -12.57 -3.36
N PRO A 137 19.18 -11.83 -4.20
CA PRO A 137 19.07 -11.88 -5.67
C PRO A 137 19.24 -13.26 -6.30
N ASP A 138 19.98 -14.17 -5.67
CA ASP A 138 20.23 -15.53 -6.19
C ASP A 138 19.27 -16.60 -5.63
N SER A 139 18.24 -16.20 -4.89
CA SER A 139 17.32 -17.13 -4.25
C SER A 139 16.09 -17.45 -5.13
N GLU A 140 15.49 -18.62 -4.89
CA GLU A 140 14.19 -19.00 -5.47
C GLU A 140 13.10 -17.96 -5.11
N LYS A 141 13.18 -17.36 -3.93
CA LYS A 141 12.26 -16.30 -3.49
C LYS A 141 12.42 -15.03 -4.31
N PHE A 142 13.61 -14.75 -4.81
CA PHE A 142 13.83 -13.62 -5.71
C PHE A 142 13.27 -13.90 -7.11
N ALA A 143 13.47 -15.11 -7.62
CA ALA A 143 12.86 -15.54 -8.88
C ALA A 143 11.31 -15.46 -8.79
N TYR A 144 10.73 -15.94 -7.67
CA TYR A 144 9.30 -15.79 -7.40
C TYR A 144 8.89 -14.30 -7.40
N LYS A 145 9.64 -13.41 -6.73
CA LYS A 145 9.37 -11.96 -6.73
C LYS A 145 9.33 -11.38 -8.13
N LEU A 146 10.29 -11.69 -8.98
CA LEU A 146 10.34 -11.17 -10.35
C LEU A 146 9.17 -11.67 -11.21
N ASN A 147 8.80 -12.94 -11.07
CA ASN A 147 7.63 -13.51 -11.74
C ASN A 147 6.33 -12.85 -11.27
N TRP A 148 6.20 -12.65 -9.95
CA TRP A 148 5.07 -11.96 -9.35
C TRP A 148 4.95 -10.52 -9.86
N LEU A 149 6.08 -9.78 -9.95
CA LEU A 149 6.13 -8.42 -10.48
C LEU A 149 5.71 -8.35 -11.96
N THR A 150 6.15 -9.29 -12.76
CA THR A 150 5.74 -9.40 -14.18
C THR A 150 4.22 -9.61 -14.29
N SER A 151 3.67 -10.49 -13.47
CA SER A 151 2.23 -10.75 -13.46
C SER A 151 1.43 -9.55 -12.95
N LEU A 152 1.96 -8.82 -11.96
CA LEU A 152 1.37 -7.57 -11.47
C LEU A 152 1.31 -6.52 -12.57
N GLN A 153 2.39 -6.33 -13.32
CA GLN A 153 2.45 -5.39 -14.44
C GLN A 153 1.40 -5.70 -15.51
N ASN A 154 1.28 -6.97 -15.89
CA ASN A 154 0.30 -7.43 -16.88
C ASN A 154 -1.15 -7.20 -16.40
N TRP A 155 -1.44 -7.51 -15.13
CA TRP A 155 -2.76 -7.30 -14.55
C TRP A 155 -3.09 -5.80 -14.41
N LEU A 156 -2.15 -4.99 -13.94
CA LEU A 156 -2.35 -3.53 -13.80
C LEU A 156 -2.57 -2.84 -15.13
N ALA A 157 -1.96 -3.29 -16.22
CA ALA A 157 -2.20 -2.78 -17.55
C ALA A 157 -3.68 -2.93 -17.98
N ILE A 158 -4.36 -3.97 -17.49
CA ILE A 158 -5.80 -4.19 -17.69
C ILE A 158 -6.62 -3.34 -16.72
N GLU A 159 -6.25 -3.35 -15.43
CA GLU A 159 -6.94 -2.58 -14.38
C GLU A 159 -6.97 -1.08 -14.69
N LEU A 160 -5.86 -0.51 -15.15
CA LEU A 160 -5.76 0.92 -15.48
C LEU A 160 -6.68 1.33 -16.65
N LYS A 161 -6.87 0.45 -17.63
CA LYS A 161 -7.82 0.70 -18.73
C LYS A 161 -9.28 0.70 -18.25
N GLN A 162 -9.61 -0.16 -17.29
CA GLN A 162 -10.96 -0.32 -16.75
C GLN A 162 -11.26 0.69 -15.65
N ASN A 163 -10.24 1.11 -14.92
CA ASN A 163 -10.33 1.96 -13.74
C ASN A 163 -9.32 3.12 -13.85
N PRO A 164 -9.62 4.18 -14.62
CA PRO A 164 -8.70 5.29 -14.87
C PRO A 164 -8.30 6.06 -13.59
N ARG A 165 -9.07 5.93 -12.52
CA ARG A 165 -8.79 6.51 -11.20
C ARG A 165 -8.31 5.41 -10.24
N LEU A 166 -7.06 4.98 -10.40
CA LEU A 166 -6.46 3.89 -9.65
C LEU A 166 -5.29 4.39 -8.81
N ALA A 167 -5.24 3.92 -7.56
CA ALA A 167 -4.10 4.05 -6.66
C ALA A 167 -3.61 2.66 -6.25
N LEU A 168 -2.33 2.38 -6.50
CA LEU A 168 -1.61 1.20 -6.03
C LEU A 168 -0.80 1.59 -4.80
N LEU A 169 -1.11 0.99 -3.65
CA LEU A 169 -0.51 1.35 -2.37
C LEU A 169 0.04 0.13 -1.65
N GLY A 170 1.13 0.30 -0.94
CA GLY A 170 1.60 -0.72 -0.01
C GLY A 170 3.10 -0.79 0.16
N ASP A 171 3.56 -1.91 0.71
CA ASP A 171 4.95 -2.26 0.84
C ASP A 171 5.42 -2.96 -0.44
N PHE A 172 6.23 -2.25 -1.21
CA PHE A 172 6.75 -2.74 -2.49
C PHE A 172 8.02 -3.57 -2.32
N ASN A 173 8.65 -3.50 -1.14
CA ASN A 173 9.95 -4.12 -0.94
C ASN A 173 10.95 -3.73 -2.05
N ILE A 174 10.89 -2.50 -2.55
CA ILE A 174 11.79 -1.92 -3.55
C ILE A 174 12.09 -0.47 -3.18
N ALA A 175 13.34 -0.11 -3.09
CA ALA A 175 13.83 1.27 -3.05
C ALA A 175 14.27 1.68 -4.47
N PRO A 176 13.47 2.49 -5.19
CA PRO A 176 13.63 2.68 -6.63
C PRO A 176 14.84 3.51 -7.04
N ALA A 177 15.37 4.37 -6.16
CA ALA A 177 16.49 5.24 -6.45
C ALA A 177 17.49 5.29 -5.28
N ASP A 178 18.68 5.84 -5.53
CA ASP A 178 19.71 5.96 -4.49
C ASP A 178 19.31 6.91 -3.37
N GLU A 179 18.51 7.93 -3.66
CA GLU A 179 17.94 8.84 -2.66
C GLU A 179 16.93 8.16 -1.71
N ASP A 180 16.44 6.98 -2.07
CA ASP A 180 15.56 6.13 -1.26
C ASP A 180 16.32 5.20 -0.31
N VAL A 181 17.66 5.29 -0.29
CA VAL A 181 18.56 4.40 0.44
C VAL A 181 19.52 5.22 1.30
N HIS A 182 19.66 4.86 2.56
CA HIS A 182 20.55 5.61 3.48
C HIS A 182 22.05 5.48 3.14
N ASP A 183 22.46 4.36 2.57
CA ASP A 183 23.83 4.09 2.12
C ASP A 183 23.79 3.32 0.77
N PRO A 184 23.66 4.03 -0.37
CA PRO A 184 23.54 3.39 -1.68
C PRO A 184 24.71 2.45 -2.04
N LYS A 185 25.92 2.76 -1.59
CA LYS A 185 27.10 1.91 -1.86
C LYS A 185 27.03 0.58 -1.12
N ALA A 186 26.63 0.61 0.15
CA ALA A 186 26.50 -0.61 0.95
C ALA A 186 25.35 -1.50 0.47
N TRP A 187 24.34 -0.92 -0.17
CA TRP A 187 23.16 -1.62 -0.67
C TRP A 187 23.24 -1.98 -2.15
N GLU A 188 24.27 -1.55 -2.87
CA GLU A 188 24.41 -1.81 -4.31
C GLU A 188 24.27 -3.29 -4.66
N GLY A 189 23.34 -3.60 -5.58
CA GLY A 189 23.05 -4.98 -6.02
C GLY A 189 22.37 -5.88 -5.00
N GLN A 190 22.09 -5.38 -3.79
CA GLN A 190 21.40 -6.16 -2.76
C GLN A 190 19.89 -6.27 -3.04
N ASN A 191 19.23 -7.19 -2.32
CA ASN A 191 17.76 -7.26 -2.31
C ASN A 191 17.15 -5.90 -1.93
N LEU A 192 15.99 -5.56 -2.45
CA LEU A 192 15.25 -4.30 -2.36
C LEU A 192 15.82 -3.15 -3.22
N VAL A 193 17.05 -3.27 -3.71
CA VAL A 193 17.72 -2.20 -4.51
C VAL A 193 18.38 -2.73 -5.78
N SER A 194 18.19 -4.00 -6.10
CA SER A 194 18.80 -4.62 -7.28
C SER A 194 18.32 -3.96 -8.58
N PRO A 195 19.14 -3.99 -9.65
CA PRO A 195 18.74 -3.45 -10.95
C PRO A 195 17.43 -4.04 -11.49
N SER A 196 17.18 -5.34 -11.25
CA SER A 196 15.95 -6.02 -11.69
C SER A 196 14.72 -5.47 -10.99
N GLU A 197 14.80 -5.22 -9.68
CA GLU A 197 13.70 -4.64 -8.89
C GLU A 197 13.43 -3.19 -9.28
N ARG A 198 14.47 -2.38 -9.43
CA ARG A 198 14.36 -0.99 -9.88
C ARG A 198 13.80 -0.88 -11.31
N ASN A 199 14.20 -1.79 -12.19
CA ASN A 199 13.61 -1.88 -13.53
C ASN A 199 12.11 -2.25 -13.45
N ALA A 200 11.74 -3.22 -12.62
CA ALA A 200 10.33 -3.59 -12.45
C ALA A 200 9.49 -2.41 -11.91
N PHE A 201 10.03 -1.60 -10.99
CA PHE A 201 9.36 -0.38 -10.54
C PHE A 201 9.22 0.64 -11.68
N THR A 202 10.26 0.82 -12.50
CA THR A 202 10.21 1.70 -13.68
C THR A 202 9.13 1.25 -14.67
N VAL A 203 8.97 -0.06 -14.88
CA VAL A 203 7.90 -0.59 -15.75
C VAL A 203 6.51 -0.23 -15.19
N LEU A 204 6.29 -0.26 -13.86
CA LEU A 204 5.03 0.19 -13.26
C LEU A 204 4.76 1.67 -13.57
N LEU A 205 5.78 2.53 -13.48
CA LEU A 205 5.63 3.94 -13.85
C LEU A 205 5.29 4.10 -15.33
N ASN A 206 5.92 3.32 -16.21
CA ASN A 206 5.67 3.35 -17.65
C ASN A 206 4.26 2.87 -18.05
N LEU A 207 3.52 2.20 -17.17
CA LEU A 207 2.09 1.91 -17.37
C LEU A 207 1.19 3.15 -17.22
N GLY A 208 1.74 4.30 -16.86
CA GLY A 208 0.98 5.54 -16.59
C GLY A 208 0.72 5.76 -15.10
N LEU A 209 1.51 5.13 -14.23
CA LEU A 209 1.52 5.40 -12.79
C LEU A 209 2.60 6.43 -12.44
N SER A 210 2.37 7.20 -11.39
CA SER A 210 3.31 8.19 -10.85
C SER A 210 3.50 7.98 -9.35
N ASP A 211 4.75 8.01 -8.89
CA ASP A 211 5.07 7.98 -7.47
C ASP A 211 4.61 9.28 -6.80
N SER A 212 3.57 9.21 -5.98
CA SER A 212 2.96 10.39 -5.36
C SER A 212 3.93 11.18 -4.50
N PHE A 213 4.88 10.49 -3.85
CA PHE A 213 5.89 11.12 -3.01
C PHE A 213 6.82 12.03 -3.83
N ARG A 214 7.15 11.63 -5.05
CA ARG A 214 8.03 12.37 -5.97
C ARG A 214 7.32 13.49 -6.76
N LEU A 215 6.02 13.67 -6.56
CA LEU A 215 5.30 14.82 -7.12
C LEU A 215 5.58 16.12 -6.34
N PHE A 216 6.15 16.01 -5.16
CA PHE A 216 6.42 17.15 -4.27
C PHE A 216 7.88 17.16 -3.83
N GLU A 217 8.37 18.36 -3.49
CA GLU A 217 9.65 18.48 -2.83
C GLU A 217 9.60 17.81 -1.45
N GLN A 218 10.58 16.98 -1.16
CA GLN A 218 10.64 16.18 0.06
C GLN A 218 11.91 16.48 0.84
N ALA A 219 11.81 16.38 2.16
CA ALA A 219 12.99 16.45 3.00
C ALA A 219 13.96 15.29 2.63
N PRO A 220 15.28 15.56 2.54
CA PRO A 220 16.25 14.52 2.27
C PRO A 220 16.23 13.43 3.35
N LYS A 221 16.61 12.21 2.99
CA LYS A 221 16.65 11.06 3.92
C LYS A 221 15.30 10.77 4.58
N THR A 222 14.23 10.90 3.81
CA THR A 222 12.89 10.47 4.23
C THR A 222 12.68 9.01 3.80
N TYR A 223 12.58 8.13 4.78
CA TYR A 223 12.44 6.69 4.59
C TYR A 223 11.14 6.22 5.23
N SER A 224 10.65 5.04 4.82
CA SER A 224 9.42 4.41 5.33
C SER A 224 9.69 3.14 6.12
N TRP A 225 10.90 2.56 6.00
CA TRP A 225 11.30 1.33 6.64
C TRP A 225 12.71 1.43 7.24
N TRP A 226 12.93 0.76 8.38
CA TRP A 226 14.22 0.64 9.06
C TRP A 226 14.39 -0.77 9.62
N ASP A 227 15.58 -1.35 9.44
CA ASP A 227 15.92 -2.57 10.17
C ASP A 227 15.92 -2.27 11.68
N TYR A 228 15.14 -3.05 12.44
CA TYR A 228 15.08 -2.90 13.90
C TYR A 228 16.41 -3.29 14.58
N ARG A 229 17.28 -4.06 13.90
CA ARG A 229 18.60 -4.39 14.35
C ARG A 229 19.50 -3.15 14.30
N MET A 230 20.55 -3.14 15.17
CA MET A 230 21.57 -2.08 15.21
C MET A 230 20.99 -0.64 15.34
N MET A 231 19.83 -0.49 15.96
CA MET A 231 19.15 0.81 16.15
C MET A 231 18.92 1.58 14.83
N GLY A 232 18.56 0.90 13.75
CA GLY A 232 18.39 1.49 12.42
C GLY A 232 17.51 2.75 12.43
N PHE A 233 16.36 2.71 13.12
CA PHE A 233 15.46 3.85 13.23
C PHE A 233 16.13 5.08 13.89
N ARG A 234 16.84 4.90 15.03
CA ARG A 234 17.51 6.01 15.72
C ARG A 234 18.63 6.64 14.89
N ARG A 235 19.29 5.85 14.06
CA ARG A 235 20.37 6.29 13.16
C ARG A 235 19.84 6.84 11.83
N ASN A 236 18.55 6.78 11.60
CA ASN A 236 17.90 7.02 10.33
C ASN A 236 18.53 6.22 9.17
N ALA A 237 18.97 4.98 9.46
CA ALA A 237 19.53 4.06 8.48
C ALA A 237 18.37 3.27 7.83
N GLY A 238 17.61 3.93 6.99
CA GLY A 238 16.36 3.41 6.44
C GLY A 238 16.35 3.31 4.91
N LEU A 239 15.25 2.76 4.41
CA LEU A 239 14.88 2.68 3.00
C LEU A 239 13.46 3.22 2.81
N ARG A 240 13.17 3.82 1.67
CA ARG A 240 11.79 4.09 1.26
C ARG A 240 11.33 2.96 0.35
N ILE A 241 10.55 2.05 0.90
CA ILE A 241 10.03 0.85 0.22
C ILE A 241 8.52 0.76 0.22
N ASP A 242 7.83 1.63 0.97
CA ASP A 242 6.38 1.78 0.92
C ASP A 242 6.04 2.93 -0.03
N HIS A 243 5.12 2.67 -0.94
CA HIS A 243 4.79 3.62 -2.01
C HIS A 243 3.29 3.75 -2.22
N ILE A 244 2.90 4.92 -2.75
CA ILE A 244 1.58 5.18 -3.31
C ILE A 244 1.78 5.63 -4.75
N LEU A 245 1.44 4.77 -5.69
CA LEU A 245 1.47 5.08 -7.12
C LEU A 245 0.08 5.47 -7.59
N LEU A 246 -0.02 6.60 -8.27
CA LEU A 246 -1.28 7.17 -8.75
C LEU A 246 -1.35 7.12 -10.27
N SER A 247 -2.51 6.71 -10.80
CA SER A 247 -2.83 6.90 -12.21
C SER A 247 -2.87 8.39 -12.58
N GLU A 248 -2.76 8.74 -13.85
CA GLU A 248 -2.72 10.13 -14.34
C GLU A 248 -3.93 10.93 -13.84
N ALA A 249 -5.14 10.36 -13.87
CA ALA A 249 -6.35 11.03 -13.40
C ALA A 249 -6.37 11.33 -11.89
N LEU A 250 -5.59 10.63 -11.09
CA LEU A 250 -5.40 10.90 -9.66
C LEU A 250 -4.19 11.80 -9.40
N LYS A 251 -3.11 11.63 -10.17
CA LYS A 251 -1.90 12.45 -10.09
C LYS A 251 -2.21 13.94 -10.21
N GLU A 252 -3.01 14.33 -11.21
CA GLU A 252 -3.42 15.72 -11.43
C GLU A 252 -4.18 16.35 -10.25
N LYS A 253 -4.74 15.51 -9.38
CA LYS A 253 -5.52 15.92 -8.20
C LYS A 253 -4.78 15.70 -6.88
N CYS A 254 -3.56 15.19 -6.94
CA CYS A 254 -2.74 14.95 -5.76
C CYS A 254 -2.26 16.28 -5.18
N ALA A 255 -2.68 16.59 -3.96
CA ALA A 255 -2.35 17.85 -3.30
C ALA A 255 -1.15 17.74 -2.35
N ALA A 256 -0.87 16.55 -1.83
CA ALA A 256 0.26 16.28 -0.95
C ALA A 256 0.55 14.77 -0.88
N SER A 257 1.79 14.43 -0.57
CA SER A 257 2.21 13.07 -0.21
C SER A 257 3.34 13.15 0.80
N VAL A 258 3.22 12.43 1.91
CA VAL A 258 4.16 12.49 3.02
C VAL A 258 4.40 11.10 3.61
N VAL A 259 5.52 10.92 4.29
CA VAL A 259 5.77 9.80 5.20
C VAL A 259 5.51 10.28 6.62
N ASP A 260 4.52 9.68 7.30
CA ASP A 260 4.20 9.94 8.71
C ASP A 260 5.14 9.09 9.59
N LYS A 261 5.82 9.71 10.59
CA LYS A 261 6.85 9.07 11.42
C LYS A 261 6.46 9.05 12.89
#